data_7072f89f4693947cf5b8584d99b9bd28
#
_entry.id   7072f89f4693947cf5b8584d99b9bd28
#
_cell.length_a   1.000
_cell.length_b   1.000
_cell.length_c   1.000
_cell.angle_alpha   90.00
_cell.angle_beta   90.00
_cell.angle_gamma   90.00
#
_symmetry.space_group_name_H-M   'P 1'
#
loop_
_entity.id
_entity.type
_entity.pdbx_description
1 polymer ?
#
loop_
_entity_poly.entity_id
_entity_poly.type
_entity_poly.pdbx_seq_one_letter_code
_entity_poly.pdbx_strand_id
1 'polypeptide(L)'
;MKIYISGPITGTSDYQERFEAAEQIINANGGGDIVAVNPVKETADIPDGSSWETYMKACMKILADCDAIYMLDGWSGSRGARLEYFVAKELGLREVKG
;
A
#
# COMPACT_ATOMS: atom_id res chain seq x y z
N MET A 1 -12.98 -8.42 -1.17
CA MET A 1 -12.33 -7.27 -1.82
C MET A 1 -11.02 -6.95 -1.11
N LYS A 2 -9.95 -6.87 -1.87
CA LYS A 2 -8.63 -6.55 -1.33
C LYS A 2 -8.34 -5.08 -1.54
N ILE A 3 -7.95 -4.38 -0.47
CA ILE A 3 -7.62 -2.96 -0.51
C ILE A 3 -6.14 -2.79 -0.19
N TYR A 4 -5.38 -2.31 -1.16
CA TYR A 4 -3.95 -2.07 -1.02
C TYR A 4 -3.68 -0.73 -0.34
N ILE A 5 -2.83 -0.73 0.68
CA ILE A 5 -2.46 0.50 1.40
C ILE A 5 -1.20 1.07 0.77
N SER A 6 -1.25 2.34 0.36
CA SER A 6 -0.13 3.03 -0.27
C SER A 6 0.18 4.33 0.44
N GLY A 7 1.46 4.65 0.60
CA GLY A 7 1.87 5.87 1.25
C GLY A 7 3.39 5.97 1.36
N PRO A 8 3.87 7.07 1.97
CA PRO A 8 5.32 7.30 2.10
C PRO A 8 5.97 6.29 3.03
N ILE A 9 7.09 5.74 2.61
CA ILE A 9 7.93 4.87 3.43
C ILE A 9 9.31 5.50 3.60
N THR A 10 9.98 5.78 2.49
CA THR A 10 11.32 6.36 2.50
C THR A 10 11.28 7.76 3.10
N GLY A 11 12.17 8.01 4.06
CA GLY A 11 12.25 9.32 4.69
C GLY A 11 11.27 9.57 5.83
N THR A 12 10.45 8.57 6.18
CA THR A 12 9.55 8.67 7.33
C THR A 12 9.97 7.66 8.40
N SER A 13 9.86 8.04 9.67
CA SER A 13 10.22 7.15 10.78
C SER A 13 9.02 6.37 11.31
N ASP A 14 7.81 6.82 11.00
CA ASP A 14 6.57 6.25 11.56
C ASP A 14 5.74 5.49 10.52
N TYR A 15 6.34 5.11 9.39
CA TYR A 15 5.57 4.50 8.31
C TYR A 15 4.91 3.18 8.73
N GLN A 16 5.59 2.36 9.52
CA GLN A 16 5.03 1.07 9.95
C GLN A 16 3.76 1.28 10.76
N GLU A 17 3.77 2.23 11.67
CA GLU A 17 2.61 2.54 12.52
C GLU A 17 1.46 3.10 11.69
N ARG A 18 1.77 3.95 10.71
CA ARG A 18 0.75 4.54 9.86
C ARG A 18 0.07 3.51 8.97
N PHE A 19 0.85 2.59 8.40
CA PHE A 19 0.30 1.50 7.58
C PHE A 19 -0.54 0.56 8.44
N GLU A 20 -0.10 0.25 9.64
CA GLU A 20 -0.85 -0.61 10.54
C GLU A 20 -2.15 0.05 11.00
N ALA A 21 -2.13 1.34 11.29
CA ALA A 21 -3.34 2.07 11.66
C ALA A 21 -4.37 2.03 10.53
N ALA A 22 -3.93 2.22 9.28
CA ALA A 22 -4.82 2.12 8.12
C ALA A 22 -5.39 0.72 7.97
N GLU A 23 -4.57 -0.29 8.19
CA GLU A 23 -5.02 -1.69 8.14
C GLU A 23 -6.14 -1.94 9.14
N GLN A 24 -5.98 -1.45 10.37
CA GLN A 24 -6.98 -1.60 11.41
C GLN A 24 -8.29 -0.88 11.06
N ILE A 25 -8.19 0.33 10.52
CA ILE A 25 -9.35 1.11 10.10
C ILE A 25 -10.13 0.38 9.00
N ILE A 26 -9.42 -0.11 8.00
CA ILE A 26 -10.05 -0.83 6.88
C ILE A 26 -10.74 -2.09 7.38
N ASN A 27 -10.05 -2.88 8.21
CA ASN A 27 -10.60 -4.13 8.72
C ASN A 27 -11.79 -3.90 9.66
N ALA A 28 -11.76 -2.84 10.44
CA ALA A 28 -12.85 -2.53 11.39
C ALA A 28 -14.12 -2.08 10.67
N ASN A 29 -13.98 -1.38 9.53
CA ASN A 29 -15.11 -0.77 8.83
C ASN A 29 -15.59 -1.58 7.63
N GLY A 30 -14.81 -2.57 7.21
CA GLY A 30 -15.05 -3.25 5.94
C GLY A 30 -15.94 -4.46 5.99
N GLY A 31 -16.22 -5.01 7.16
CA GLY A 31 -16.96 -6.27 7.26
C GLY A 31 -16.13 -7.46 6.83
N GLY A 32 -16.76 -8.64 6.71
CA GLY A 32 -16.06 -9.90 6.46
C GLY A 32 -15.49 -10.06 5.06
N ASP A 33 -15.96 -9.28 4.09
CA ASP A 33 -15.56 -9.43 2.69
C ASP A 33 -14.37 -8.52 2.31
N ILE A 34 -13.92 -7.68 3.21
CA ILE A 34 -12.86 -6.71 2.93
C ILE A 34 -11.58 -7.11 3.66
N VAL A 35 -10.49 -7.18 2.92
CA VAL A 35 -9.17 -7.51 3.43
C VAL A 35 -8.23 -6.35 3.13
N ALA A 36 -7.62 -5.79 4.18
CA ALA A 36 -6.59 -4.79 4.01
C ALA A 36 -5.28 -5.49 3.65
N VAL A 37 -4.59 -4.98 2.64
CA VAL A 37 -3.31 -5.50 2.19
C VAL A 37 -2.24 -4.47 2.55
N ASN A 38 -1.42 -4.81 3.55
CA ASN A 38 -0.37 -3.94 4.05
C ASN A 38 0.97 -4.39 3.44
N PRO A 39 1.50 -3.65 2.47
CA PRO A 39 2.72 -4.08 1.78
C PRO A 39 3.94 -4.14 2.69
N VAL A 40 3.96 -3.41 3.80
CA VAL A 40 5.05 -3.47 4.76
C VAL A 40 5.15 -4.90 5.34
N LYS A 41 4.01 -5.51 5.64
CA LYS A 41 3.97 -6.88 6.15
C LYS A 41 4.21 -7.90 5.04
N GLU A 42 3.60 -7.67 3.87
CA GLU A 42 3.69 -8.63 2.76
C GLU A 42 5.10 -8.71 2.17
N THR A 43 5.92 -7.68 2.35
CA THR A 43 7.29 -7.65 1.85
C THR A 43 8.33 -7.82 2.95
N ALA A 44 7.93 -8.28 4.12
CA ALA A 44 8.82 -8.40 5.27
C ALA A 44 9.99 -9.35 5.03
N ASP A 45 9.87 -10.29 4.09
CA ASP A 45 10.91 -11.24 3.74
C ASP A 45 11.93 -10.70 2.73
N ILE A 46 11.72 -9.51 2.20
CA ILE A 46 12.71 -8.90 1.31
C ILE A 46 13.89 -8.44 2.16
N PRO A 47 15.14 -8.85 1.81
CA PRO A 47 16.29 -8.50 2.63
C PRO A 47 16.52 -7.00 2.73
N ASP A 48 16.96 -6.55 3.90
CA ASP A 48 17.38 -5.18 4.10
C ASP A 48 18.54 -4.86 3.15
N GLY A 49 18.55 -3.65 2.61
CA GLY A 49 19.56 -3.24 1.65
C GLY A 49 19.21 -3.60 0.21
N SER A 50 18.07 -4.23 -0.03
CA SER A 50 17.59 -4.46 -1.39
C SER A 50 17.30 -3.12 -2.08
N SER A 51 17.42 -3.12 -3.41
CA SER A 51 17.19 -1.90 -4.18
C SER A 51 15.72 -1.47 -4.12
N TRP A 52 15.48 -0.16 -4.36
CA TRP A 52 14.14 0.36 -4.47
C TRP A 52 13.33 -0.39 -5.54
N GLU A 53 13.98 -0.70 -6.67
CA GLU A 53 13.34 -1.42 -7.77
C GLU A 53 12.90 -2.83 -7.34
N THR A 54 13.72 -3.54 -6.58
CA THR A 54 13.37 -4.86 -6.07
C THR A 54 12.11 -4.79 -5.20
N TYR A 55 12.09 -3.83 -4.28
CA TYR A 55 10.95 -3.62 -3.41
C TYR A 55 9.69 -3.25 -4.22
N MET A 56 9.83 -2.34 -5.17
CA MET A 56 8.68 -1.89 -5.96
C MET A 56 8.12 -2.97 -6.88
N LYS A 57 8.97 -3.83 -7.42
CA LYS A 57 8.49 -4.96 -8.22
C LYS A 57 7.61 -5.89 -7.39
N ALA A 58 8.00 -6.15 -6.15
CA ALA A 58 7.19 -6.96 -5.24
C ALA A 58 5.87 -6.27 -4.93
N CYS A 59 5.90 -4.96 -4.66
CA CYS A 59 4.70 -4.19 -4.37
C CYS A 59 3.74 -4.15 -5.58
N MET A 60 4.28 -4.04 -6.80
CA MET A 60 3.44 -4.02 -8.00
C MET A 60 2.69 -5.33 -8.18
N LYS A 61 3.32 -6.46 -7.88
CA LYS A 61 2.66 -7.77 -7.96
C LYS A 61 1.50 -7.86 -6.96
N ILE A 62 1.73 -7.37 -5.76
CA ILE A 62 0.70 -7.37 -4.72
C ILE A 62 -0.45 -6.45 -5.10
N LEU A 63 -0.12 -5.24 -5.56
CA LEU A 63 -1.09 -4.24 -5.98
C LEU A 63 -1.98 -4.76 -7.11
N ALA A 64 -1.38 -5.42 -8.09
CA ALA A 64 -2.11 -5.94 -9.26
C ALA A 64 -3.17 -6.97 -8.87
N ASP A 65 -3.00 -7.62 -7.72
CA ASP A 65 -3.95 -8.61 -7.22
C ASP A 65 -5.05 -7.99 -6.35
N CYS A 66 -5.04 -6.69 -6.18
CA CYS A 66 -6.00 -5.98 -5.33
C CYS A 66 -7.11 -5.34 -6.16
N ASP A 67 -8.19 -4.99 -5.48
CA ASP A 67 -9.40 -4.41 -6.10
C ASP A 67 -9.49 -2.91 -5.90
N ALA A 68 -8.83 -2.40 -4.87
CA ALA A 68 -8.88 -0.99 -4.50
C ALA A 68 -7.56 -0.55 -3.89
N ILE A 69 -7.39 0.77 -3.80
CA ILE A 69 -6.20 1.36 -3.19
C ILE A 69 -6.62 2.41 -2.16
N TYR A 70 -5.93 2.42 -1.02
CA TYR A 70 -6.15 3.36 0.09
C TYR A 70 -4.89 4.20 0.23
N MET A 71 -5.00 5.50 -0.05
CA MET A 71 -3.85 6.41 -0.06
C MET A 71 -3.68 7.10 1.28
N LEU A 72 -2.50 6.96 1.89
CA LEU A 72 -2.15 7.66 3.13
C LEU A 72 -1.75 9.10 2.83
N ASP A 73 -1.95 9.99 3.82
CA ASP A 73 -1.56 11.38 3.68
C ASP A 73 -0.08 11.50 3.35
N GLY A 74 0.25 12.46 2.50
CA GLY A 74 1.63 12.70 2.07
C GLY A 74 2.09 11.83 0.92
N TRP A 75 1.21 11.02 0.36
CA TRP A 75 1.58 10.09 -0.71
C TRP A 75 2.13 10.79 -1.94
N SER A 76 1.68 12.00 -2.22
CA SER A 76 2.12 12.73 -3.41
C SER A 76 3.60 13.13 -3.36
N GLY A 77 4.19 13.14 -2.18
CA GLY A 77 5.63 13.38 -2.00
C GLY A 77 6.48 12.12 -2.08
N SER A 78 5.86 10.96 -2.25
CA SER A 78 6.54 9.67 -2.27
C SER A 78 6.61 9.14 -3.69
N ARG A 79 7.83 8.85 -4.16
CA ARG A 79 8.04 8.28 -5.50
C ARG A 79 7.28 6.97 -5.67
N GLY A 80 7.39 6.08 -4.68
CA GLY A 80 6.74 4.76 -4.74
C GLY A 80 5.23 4.87 -4.70
N ALA A 81 4.71 5.71 -3.82
CA ALA A 81 3.26 5.89 -3.71
C ALA A 81 2.66 6.51 -4.97
N ARG A 82 3.37 7.46 -5.58
CA ARG A 82 2.92 8.04 -6.87
C ARG A 82 2.84 6.98 -7.96
N LEU A 83 3.84 6.10 -8.03
CA LEU A 83 3.85 5.01 -9.01
C LEU A 83 2.70 4.05 -8.75
N GLU A 84 2.47 3.69 -7.50
CA GLU A 84 1.38 2.80 -7.13
C GLU A 84 0.03 3.40 -7.47
N TYR A 85 -0.15 4.68 -7.20
CA TYR A 85 -1.38 5.38 -7.53
C TYR A 85 -1.64 5.38 -9.04
N PHE A 86 -0.61 5.70 -9.83
CA PHE A 86 -0.70 5.71 -11.29
C PHE A 86 -1.10 4.32 -11.81
N VAL A 87 -0.41 3.28 -11.36
CA VAL A 87 -0.68 1.91 -11.81
C VAL A 87 -2.08 1.48 -11.38
N ALA A 88 -2.48 1.79 -10.16
CA ALA A 88 -3.82 1.46 -9.67
C ALA A 88 -4.91 2.08 -10.56
N LYS A 89 -4.75 3.34 -10.93
CA LYS A 89 -5.70 4.01 -11.80
C LYS A 89 -5.76 3.38 -13.19
N GLU A 90 -4.59 3.05 -13.74
CA GLU A 90 -4.52 2.43 -15.06
C GLU A 90 -5.11 1.02 -15.07
N LEU A 91 -5.03 0.31 -13.96
CA LEU A 91 -5.61 -1.03 -13.82
C LEU A 91 -7.06 -1.01 -13.36
N GLY A 92 -7.65 0.16 -13.17
CA GLY A 92 -9.04 0.29 -12.81
C GLY A 92 -9.38 0.04 -11.34
N LEU A 93 -8.39 0.09 -10.45
CA LEU A 93 -8.65 -0.05 -9.03
C LEU A 93 -9.45 1.15 -8.51
N ARG A 94 -10.38 0.86 -7.60
CA ARG A 94 -11.15 1.92 -6.94
C ARG A 94 -10.30 2.60 -5.88
N GLU A 95 -10.37 3.92 -5.81
CA GLU A 95 -9.71 4.66 -4.74
C GLU A 95 -10.64 4.75 -3.53
N VAL A 96 -10.14 4.31 -2.37
CA VAL A 96 -10.87 4.35 -1.10
C VAL A 96 -10.21 5.41 -0.23
N LYS A 97 -11.02 6.24 0.40
CA LYS A 97 -10.51 7.30 1.29
C LYS A 97 -10.87 7.01 2.73
N GLY A 98 -9.90 7.25 3.59
CA GLY A 98 -10.09 7.12 5.02
C GLY A 98 -10.69 8.34 5.67
#